data_69653aea180a9126cd84334f03467ce8
#
_entry.id   69653aea180a9126cd84334f03467ce8
#
_cell.length_a   1.000
_cell.length_b   1.000
_cell.length_c   1.000
_cell.angle_alpha   90.00
_cell.angle_beta   90.00
_cell.angle_gamma   90.00
#
_symmetry.space_group_name_H-M   'P 1'
#
loop_
_entity.id
_entity.type
_entity.pdbx_description
1 polymer ?
#
loop_
_entity_poly.entity_id
_entity_poly.type
_entity_poly.pdbx_seq_one_letter_code
_entity_poly.pdbx_strand_id
1 'polypeptide(L)'
;MDPAGAEASPVAARATVPVLCWHQLRDWRTTDGSYSRKFLICPPRTFRAQLDVLAGDGWTTISPDRYLSHLTTGAVLPARPVVLSFDDSQGSQISEGLPQLRRRGMTGTFFCMTIVLDKPNWMSRDDLRRLADAGMTVAAHTYDHNRADRYAGADWKLQFDGPRELLEKVVRRSVEHFAYPYGAWAPTDFPHLRAAGYRTAFQLSDQKLDRAAPAYTLRRILVDSTWTGEELLRQVRGAL
;
A
#
# COMPACT_ATOMS: atom_id res chain seq x y z
N MET A 1 -32.25 24.88 -9.70
CA MET A 1 -30.93 24.89 -10.34
C MET A 1 -30.13 23.81 -9.68
N ASP A 2 -29.94 22.73 -10.39
CA ASP A 2 -29.22 21.53 -9.93
C ASP A 2 -27.71 21.78 -10.08
N PRO A 3 -26.88 21.66 -9.05
CA PRO A 3 -25.43 21.79 -9.17
C PRO A 3 -24.77 20.44 -9.57
N ALA A 4 -25.30 19.82 -10.61
CA ALA A 4 -24.71 18.63 -11.21
C ALA A 4 -23.74 19.03 -12.31
N GLY A 5 -22.44 19.09 -12.01
CA GLY A 5 -21.44 19.37 -13.04
C GLY A 5 -20.07 19.78 -12.58
N ALA A 6 -19.66 19.45 -11.35
CA ALA A 6 -18.23 19.54 -11.04
C ALA A 6 -17.51 18.42 -11.79
N GLU A 7 -16.86 18.76 -12.91
CA GLU A 7 -15.98 17.83 -13.63
C GLU A 7 -15.01 17.17 -12.65
N ALA A 8 -14.92 15.84 -12.71
CA ALA A 8 -13.99 15.11 -11.87
C ALA A 8 -12.58 15.64 -12.13
N SER A 9 -11.86 15.99 -11.06
CA SER A 9 -10.46 16.39 -11.17
C SER A 9 -9.72 15.38 -12.08
N PRO A 10 -8.85 15.83 -13.01
CA PRO A 10 -8.08 14.91 -13.86
C PRO A 10 -7.35 13.82 -13.07
N VAL A 11 -6.93 14.12 -11.83
CA VAL A 11 -6.32 13.15 -10.92
C VAL A 11 -7.33 12.09 -10.49
N ALA A 12 -8.56 12.49 -10.14
CA ALA A 12 -9.61 11.55 -9.75
C ALA A 12 -10.02 10.65 -10.92
N ALA A 13 -10.09 11.18 -12.14
CA ALA A 13 -10.41 10.41 -13.34
C ALA A 13 -9.34 9.36 -13.69
N ARG A 14 -8.08 9.61 -13.31
CA ARG A 14 -6.96 8.67 -13.52
C ARG A 14 -6.73 7.71 -12.36
N ALA A 15 -7.45 7.85 -11.26
CA ALA A 15 -7.29 7.00 -10.07
C ALA A 15 -7.98 5.64 -10.23
N THR A 16 -7.67 4.94 -11.32
CA THR A 16 -8.28 3.66 -11.73
C THR A 16 -7.33 2.46 -11.61
N VAL A 17 -6.03 2.67 -11.34
CA VAL A 17 -5.07 1.56 -11.19
C VAL A 17 -5.40 0.74 -9.94
N PRO A 18 -5.61 -0.58 -10.06
CA PRO A 18 -5.83 -1.44 -8.90
C PRO A 18 -4.59 -1.48 -8.01
N VAL A 19 -4.81 -1.37 -6.71
CA VAL A 19 -3.77 -1.47 -5.68
C VAL A 19 -4.13 -2.62 -4.75
N LEU A 20 -3.34 -3.68 -4.76
CA LEU A 20 -3.56 -4.87 -3.94
C LEU A 20 -2.80 -4.75 -2.62
N CYS A 21 -3.41 -5.19 -1.51
CA CYS A 21 -2.81 -5.11 -0.19
C CYS A 21 -2.79 -6.48 0.49
N TRP A 22 -1.59 -6.89 0.91
CA TRP A 22 -1.34 -8.04 1.78
C TRP A 22 -0.69 -7.58 3.10
N HIS A 23 -0.70 -8.46 4.11
CA HIS A 23 -0.03 -8.21 5.39
C HIS A 23 0.97 -9.32 5.70
N GLN A 24 0.58 -10.36 6.43
CA GLN A 24 1.45 -11.48 6.80
C GLN A 24 1.48 -12.55 5.72
N LEU A 25 2.67 -13.02 5.37
CA LEU A 25 2.86 -14.10 4.40
C LEU A 25 3.35 -15.35 5.13
N ARG A 26 2.43 -16.06 5.81
CA ARG A 26 2.71 -17.26 6.60
C ARG A 26 1.50 -18.19 6.63
N ASP A 27 1.73 -19.42 6.99
CA ASP A 27 0.63 -20.37 7.20
C ASP A 27 -0.23 -19.98 8.40
N TRP A 28 -1.49 -20.38 8.35
CA TRP A 28 -2.44 -20.17 9.43
C TRP A 28 -2.08 -21.01 10.66
N ARG A 29 -2.31 -20.46 11.82
CA ARG A 29 -2.22 -21.12 13.13
C ARG A 29 -3.63 -21.40 13.64
N THR A 30 -3.75 -22.34 14.57
CA THR A 30 -5.04 -22.66 15.21
C THR A 30 -5.63 -21.47 15.98
N THR A 31 -4.76 -20.58 16.47
CA THR A 31 -5.12 -19.37 17.21
C THR A 31 -5.53 -18.19 16.34
N ASP A 32 -5.33 -18.25 15.03
CA ASP A 32 -5.71 -17.14 14.13
C ASP A 32 -7.23 -17.11 13.95
N GLY A 33 -7.82 -15.94 14.20
CA GLY A 33 -9.25 -15.70 13.97
C GLY A 33 -9.63 -15.70 12.49
N SER A 34 -10.91 -15.89 12.19
CA SER A 34 -11.43 -15.97 10.81
C SER A 34 -11.11 -14.75 9.97
N TYR A 35 -11.28 -13.55 10.51
CA TYR A 35 -10.93 -12.29 9.84
C TYR A 35 -9.44 -12.23 9.49
N SER A 36 -8.57 -12.57 10.45
CA SER A 36 -7.12 -12.57 10.23
C SER A 36 -6.72 -13.59 9.16
N ARG A 37 -7.27 -14.80 9.20
CA ARG A 37 -7.01 -15.82 8.15
C ARG A 37 -7.44 -15.33 6.78
N LYS A 38 -8.55 -14.61 6.71
CA LYS A 38 -9.11 -14.15 5.45
C LYS A 38 -8.32 -12.98 4.86
N PHE A 39 -8.00 -11.97 5.66
CA PHE A 39 -7.53 -10.68 5.16
C PHE A 39 -6.12 -10.28 5.61
N LEU A 40 -5.63 -10.83 6.73
CA LEU A 40 -4.35 -10.40 7.29
C LEU A 40 -3.24 -11.44 7.15
N ILE A 41 -3.58 -12.70 6.86
CA ILE A 41 -2.62 -13.80 6.77
C ILE A 41 -2.84 -14.56 5.48
N CYS A 42 -1.94 -14.39 4.53
CA CYS A 42 -1.96 -15.12 3.28
C CYS A 42 -0.92 -16.25 3.34
N PRO A 43 -1.35 -17.54 3.25
CA PRO A 43 -0.41 -18.65 3.18
C PRO A 43 0.54 -18.50 1.99
N PRO A 44 1.85 -18.84 2.16
CA PRO A 44 2.84 -18.69 1.11
C PRO A 44 2.47 -19.36 -0.22
N ARG A 45 1.80 -20.51 -0.15
CA ARG A 45 1.31 -21.21 -1.36
C ARG A 45 0.26 -20.36 -2.09
N THR A 46 -0.69 -19.81 -1.34
CA THR A 46 -1.75 -18.95 -1.91
C THR A 46 -1.16 -17.68 -2.50
N PHE A 47 -0.28 -17.01 -1.77
CA PHE A 47 0.40 -15.80 -2.25
C PHE A 47 1.14 -16.04 -3.57
N ARG A 48 1.91 -17.15 -3.67
CA ARG A 48 2.59 -17.52 -4.91
C ARG A 48 1.61 -17.75 -6.06
N ALA A 49 0.53 -18.49 -5.82
CA ALA A 49 -0.50 -18.72 -6.83
C ALA A 49 -1.18 -17.41 -7.29
N GLN A 50 -1.45 -16.49 -6.37
CA GLN A 50 -2.02 -15.17 -6.69
C GLN A 50 -1.07 -14.35 -7.56
N LEU A 51 0.24 -14.35 -7.28
CA LEU A 51 1.23 -13.69 -8.13
C LEU A 51 1.35 -14.37 -9.51
N ASP A 52 1.30 -15.70 -9.58
CA ASP A 52 1.36 -16.44 -10.85
C ASP A 52 0.16 -16.13 -11.75
N VAL A 53 -1.02 -15.98 -11.16
CA VAL A 53 -2.23 -15.61 -11.87
C VAL A 53 -2.13 -14.18 -12.44
N LEU A 54 -1.64 -13.22 -11.66
CA LEU A 54 -1.42 -11.85 -12.12
C LEU A 54 -0.41 -11.83 -13.29
N ALA A 55 0.72 -12.54 -13.15
CA ALA A 55 1.72 -12.64 -14.20
C ALA A 55 1.14 -13.29 -15.48
N GLY A 56 0.44 -14.41 -15.33
CA GLY A 56 -0.16 -15.15 -16.45
C GLY A 56 -1.25 -14.38 -17.19
N ASP A 57 -1.98 -13.49 -16.52
CA ASP A 57 -2.98 -12.60 -17.13
C ASP A 57 -2.36 -11.30 -17.69
N GLY A 58 -1.02 -11.13 -17.60
CA GLY A 58 -0.30 -10.00 -18.18
C GLY A 58 -0.37 -8.70 -17.37
N TRP A 59 -0.63 -8.78 -16.06
CA TRP A 59 -0.55 -7.61 -15.19
C TRP A 59 0.89 -7.18 -14.99
N THR A 60 1.15 -5.89 -15.15
CA THR A 60 2.47 -5.27 -14.98
C THR A 60 2.51 -4.49 -13.69
N THR A 61 3.42 -4.84 -12.79
CA THR A 61 3.56 -4.12 -11.53
C THR A 61 4.21 -2.75 -11.75
N ILE A 62 3.69 -1.73 -11.09
CA ILE A 62 4.23 -0.37 -11.12
C ILE A 62 4.46 0.15 -9.70
N SER A 63 5.42 1.07 -9.55
CA SER A 63 5.63 1.77 -8.27
C SER A 63 4.58 2.86 -8.04
N PRO A 64 4.36 3.28 -6.79
CA PRO A 64 3.54 4.46 -6.48
C PRO A 64 4.03 5.73 -7.16
N ASP A 65 5.34 5.91 -7.38
CA ASP A 65 5.88 7.04 -8.12
C ASP A 65 5.38 7.07 -9.56
N ARG A 66 5.39 5.91 -10.22
CA ARG A 66 4.88 5.78 -11.59
C ARG A 66 3.37 6.03 -11.64
N TYR A 67 2.65 5.53 -10.63
CA TYR A 67 1.23 5.83 -10.49
C TYR A 67 0.98 7.32 -10.25
N LEU A 68 1.73 7.96 -9.36
CA LEU A 68 1.64 9.40 -9.11
C LEU A 68 1.91 10.23 -10.38
N SER A 69 2.94 9.87 -11.16
CA SER A 69 3.21 10.53 -12.44
C SER A 69 2.03 10.42 -13.39
N HIS A 70 1.39 9.25 -13.47
CA HIS A 70 0.17 9.08 -14.25
C HIS A 70 -0.97 9.95 -13.72
N LEU A 71 -1.20 9.97 -12.42
CA LEU A 71 -2.25 10.77 -11.78
C LEU A 71 -2.09 12.27 -12.09
N THR A 72 -0.87 12.78 -11.99
CA THR A 72 -0.60 14.23 -12.06
C THR A 72 -0.38 14.73 -13.49
N THR A 73 0.34 13.98 -14.31
CA THR A 73 0.74 14.42 -15.66
C THR A 73 0.08 13.64 -16.79
N GLY A 74 -0.62 12.54 -16.50
CA GLY A 74 -1.15 11.64 -17.53
C GLY A 74 -0.06 10.75 -18.16
N ALA A 75 1.10 10.57 -17.49
CA ALA A 75 2.16 9.69 -17.99
C ALA A 75 1.62 8.30 -18.34
N VAL A 76 2.06 7.78 -19.48
CA VAL A 76 1.57 6.51 -20.01
C VAL A 76 1.99 5.35 -19.09
N LEU A 77 1.03 4.53 -18.71
CA LEU A 77 1.27 3.29 -17.97
C LEU A 77 1.40 2.09 -18.93
N PRO A 78 2.01 0.99 -18.47
CA PRO A 78 1.98 -0.27 -19.22
C PRO A 78 0.54 -0.77 -19.36
N ALA A 79 0.33 -1.74 -20.20
CA ALA A 79 -0.93 -2.45 -20.25
C ALA A 79 -1.18 -3.16 -18.90
N ARG A 80 -2.44 -3.15 -18.43
CA ARG A 80 -2.85 -3.78 -17.17
C ARG A 80 -1.92 -3.43 -15.99
N PRO A 81 -1.80 -2.13 -15.61
CA PRO A 81 -0.94 -1.73 -14.50
C PRO A 81 -1.58 -2.14 -13.16
N VAL A 82 -0.75 -2.59 -12.20
CA VAL A 82 -1.17 -2.92 -10.85
C VAL A 82 -0.10 -2.49 -9.84
N VAL A 83 -0.51 -2.00 -8.68
CA VAL A 83 0.39 -1.78 -7.55
C VAL A 83 0.20 -2.93 -6.55
N LEU A 84 1.30 -3.57 -6.16
CA LEU A 84 1.30 -4.56 -5.09
C LEU A 84 1.79 -3.89 -3.81
N SER A 85 1.02 -4.01 -2.72
CA SER A 85 1.39 -3.38 -1.46
C SER A 85 1.33 -4.34 -0.27
N PHE A 86 2.16 -4.04 0.74
CA PHE A 86 2.33 -4.84 1.94
C PHE A 86 2.37 -3.92 3.15
N ASP A 87 1.52 -4.16 4.15
CA ASP A 87 1.43 -3.32 5.34
C ASP A 87 2.09 -3.97 6.57
N ASP A 88 2.33 -3.16 7.61
CA ASP A 88 2.72 -3.54 8.98
C ASP A 88 4.19 -3.92 9.21
N SER A 89 5.07 -3.94 8.24
CA SER A 89 6.49 -4.33 8.44
C SER A 89 6.70 -5.78 8.95
N GLN A 90 5.88 -6.73 8.52
CA GLN A 90 6.01 -8.12 8.94
C GLN A 90 7.27 -8.78 8.38
N GLY A 91 8.04 -9.50 9.20
CA GLY A 91 9.26 -10.20 8.77
C GLY A 91 9.02 -11.22 7.65
N SER A 92 7.83 -11.80 7.57
CA SER A 92 7.43 -12.71 6.49
C SER A 92 7.38 -12.06 5.10
N GLN A 93 7.26 -10.75 5.03
CA GLN A 93 7.31 -10.02 3.75
C GLN A 93 8.74 -10.02 3.17
N ILE A 94 9.76 -10.14 4.02
CA ILE A 94 11.15 -10.26 3.60
C ILE A 94 11.51 -11.71 3.27
N SER A 95 11.10 -12.65 4.13
CA SER A 95 11.46 -14.07 3.95
C SER A 95 10.68 -14.74 2.82
N GLU A 96 9.45 -14.35 2.56
CA GLU A 96 8.59 -14.90 1.52
C GLU A 96 8.27 -13.89 0.42
N GLY A 97 7.84 -12.67 0.75
CA GLY A 97 7.36 -11.67 -0.21
C GLY A 97 8.43 -11.25 -1.21
N LEU A 98 9.53 -10.70 -0.72
CA LEU A 98 10.62 -10.19 -1.55
C LEU A 98 11.17 -11.23 -2.55
N PRO A 99 11.49 -12.49 -2.16
CA PRO A 99 11.98 -13.49 -3.09
C PRO A 99 10.97 -13.83 -4.20
N GLN A 100 9.67 -13.88 -3.87
CA GLN A 100 8.63 -14.20 -4.86
C GLN A 100 8.40 -13.08 -5.87
N LEU A 101 8.46 -11.83 -5.42
CA LEU A 101 8.41 -10.66 -6.31
C LEU A 101 9.61 -10.65 -7.26
N ARG A 102 10.84 -10.77 -6.72
CA ARG A 102 12.07 -10.78 -7.52
C ARG A 102 12.07 -11.89 -8.57
N ARG A 103 11.65 -13.10 -8.21
CA ARG A 103 11.60 -14.25 -9.13
C ARG A 103 10.72 -13.99 -10.34
N ARG A 104 9.68 -13.14 -10.19
CA ARG A 104 8.71 -12.80 -11.25
C ARG A 104 8.99 -11.45 -11.92
N GLY A 105 10.09 -10.77 -11.57
CA GLY A 105 10.36 -9.42 -12.06
C GLY A 105 9.32 -8.39 -11.63
N MET A 106 8.61 -8.66 -10.54
CA MET A 106 7.59 -7.78 -9.99
C MET A 106 8.17 -6.81 -8.96
N THR A 107 7.58 -5.61 -8.87
CA THR A 107 7.87 -4.63 -7.83
C THR A 107 6.76 -4.61 -6.79
N GLY A 108 7.11 -4.26 -5.54
CA GLY A 108 6.16 -4.11 -4.44
C GLY A 108 6.42 -2.83 -3.65
N THR A 109 5.39 -2.37 -2.96
CA THR A 109 5.42 -1.23 -2.04
C THR A 109 5.21 -1.72 -0.62
N PHE A 110 6.12 -1.39 0.28
CA PHE A 110 6.09 -1.83 1.67
C PHE A 110 5.79 -0.63 2.56
N PHE A 111 4.57 -0.57 3.08
CA PHE A 111 4.12 0.47 4.01
C PHE A 111 4.53 0.09 5.43
N CYS A 112 5.52 0.80 5.95
CA CYS A 112 6.25 0.40 7.14
C CYS A 112 5.78 1.17 8.38
N MET A 113 5.34 0.44 9.39
CA MET A 113 5.14 0.90 10.75
C MET A 113 6.50 0.91 11.48
N THR A 114 6.87 2.04 12.10
CA THR A 114 8.26 2.20 12.56
C THR A 114 8.55 1.74 13.98
N ILE A 115 7.56 1.70 14.87
CA ILE A 115 7.74 1.26 16.27
C ILE A 115 8.18 -0.21 16.41
N VAL A 116 7.92 -1.03 15.39
CA VAL A 116 8.19 -2.48 15.41
C VAL A 116 9.53 -2.85 14.79
N LEU A 117 10.18 -1.95 14.12
CA LEU A 117 11.46 -2.23 13.45
C LEU A 117 12.49 -2.78 14.43
N ASP A 118 13.26 -3.76 13.97
CA ASP A 118 14.26 -4.51 14.72
C ASP A 118 13.71 -5.38 15.88
N LYS A 119 12.38 -5.53 16.01
CA LYS A 119 11.79 -6.45 16.98
C LYS A 119 11.64 -7.87 16.39
N PRO A 120 11.60 -8.92 17.21
CA PRO A 120 11.40 -10.29 16.74
C PRO A 120 10.12 -10.42 15.87
N ASN A 121 10.24 -11.13 14.74
CA ASN A 121 9.17 -11.34 13.73
C ASN A 121 8.80 -10.11 12.88
N TRP A 122 9.44 -8.99 13.09
CA TRP A 122 9.24 -7.77 12.29
C TRP A 122 10.48 -7.50 11.42
N MET A 123 10.32 -6.62 10.44
CA MET A 123 11.45 -6.19 9.62
C MET A 123 12.49 -5.44 10.46
N SER A 124 13.76 -5.70 10.16
CA SER A 124 14.87 -4.87 10.63
C SER A 124 15.11 -3.68 9.71
N ARG A 125 15.89 -2.70 10.19
CA ARG A 125 16.38 -1.61 9.33
C ARG A 125 17.21 -2.12 8.15
N ASP A 126 17.93 -3.22 8.34
CA ASP A 126 18.67 -3.84 7.23
C ASP A 126 17.73 -4.47 6.19
N ASP A 127 16.61 -5.01 6.60
CA ASP A 127 15.59 -5.51 5.69
C ASP A 127 14.99 -4.39 4.84
N LEU A 128 14.77 -3.20 5.42
CA LEU A 128 14.32 -2.03 4.65
C LEU A 128 15.34 -1.61 3.58
N ARG A 129 16.65 -1.65 3.90
CA ARG A 129 17.70 -1.39 2.90
C ARG A 129 17.67 -2.45 1.79
N ARG A 130 17.55 -3.72 2.15
CA ARG A 130 17.43 -4.83 1.18
C ARG A 130 16.22 -4.65 0.25
N LEU A 131 15.08 -4.19 0.75
CA LEU A 131 13.92 -3.84 -0.09
C LEU A 131 14.28 -2.74 -1.08
N ALA A 132 14.82 -1.64 -0.59
CA ALA A 132 15.20 -0.50 -1.42
C ALA A 132 16.26 -0.86 -2.49
N ASP A 133 17.27 -1.64 -2.13
CA ASP A 133 18.32 -2.11 -3.04
C ASP A 133 17.79 -3.10 -4.09
N ALA A 134 16.73 -3.83 -3.75
CA ALA A 134 16.03 -4.71 -4.68
C ALA A 134 15.02 -3.97 -5.60
N GLY A 135 14.96 -2.63 -5.55
CA GLY A 135 14.05 -1.83 -6.38
C GLY A 135 12.60 -1.80 -5.88
N MET A 136 12.36 -2.23 -4.63
CA MET A 136 11.05 -2.10 -4.00
C MET A 136 10.85 -0.69 -3.44
N THR A 137 9.62 -0.24 -3.32
CA THR A 137 9.30 1.03 -2.66
C THR A 137 9.09 0.81 -1.17
N VAL A 138 9.86 1.52 -0.33
CA VAL A 138 9.60 1.63 1.10
C VAL A 138 8.78 2.89 1.32
N ALA A 139 7.67 2.76 2.01
CA ALA A 139 6.68 3.81 2.26
C ALA A 139 6.25 3.79 3.75
N ALA A 140 5.55 4.80 4.21
CA ALA A 140 5.22 4.94 5.62
C ALA A 140 3.81 4.41 5.97
N HIS A 141 3.70 3.85 7.19
CA HIS A 141 2.44 3.36 7.77
C HIS A 141 2.32 3.74 9.25
N THR A 142 2.59 5.01 9.54
CA THR A 142 2.61 5.59 10.89
C THR A 142 3.75 5.07 11.79
N TYR A 143 3.78 5.62 13.01
CA TYR A 143 4.70 5.16 14.06
C TYR A 143 4.21 3.85 14.69
N ASP A 144 2.96 3.80 15.17
CA ASP A 144 2.43 2.76 16.05
C ASP A 144 1.09 2.15 15.61
N HIS A 145 0.67 2.38 14.35
CA HIS A 145 -0.56 1.86 13.76
C HIS A 145 -1.86 2.45 14.36
N ASN A 146 -1.81 3.62 14.98
CA ASN A 146 -3.03 4.30 15.42
C ASN A 146 -3.81 4.89 14.24
N ARG A 147 -5.13 4.97 14.38
CA ARG A 147 -6.05 5.50 13.35
C ARG A 147 -5.81 6.99 13.10
N ALA A 148 -5.56 7.39 11.86
CA ALA A 148 -5.26 8.77 11.50
C ALA A 148 -6.46 9.71 11.72
N ASP A 149 -7.68 9.23 11.49
CA ASP A 149 -8.93 10.00 11.72
C ASP A 149 -9.16 10.43 13.17
N ARG A 150 -8.24 10.09 14.08
CA ARG A 150 -8.28 10.47 15.51
C ARG A 150 -7.10 11.34 15.94
N TYR A 151 -6.21 11.72 15.02
CA TYR A 151 -5.02 12.50 15.37
C TYR A 151 -5.38 13.94 15.73
N ALA A 152 -4.66 14.48 16.71
CA ALA A 152 -4.75 15.85 17.15
C ALA A 152 -3.40 16.37 17.66
N GLY A 153 -3.18 17.67 17.59
CA GLY A 153 -2.01 18.33 18.17
C GLY A 153 -0.68 17.74 17.71
N ALA A 154 0.06 17.12 18.62
CA ALA A 154 1.39 16.55 18.37
C ALA A 154 1.37 15.20 17.62
N ASP A 155 0.21 14.58 17.50
CA ASP A 155 0.10 13.25 16.88
C ASP A 155 0.60 13.26 15.44
N TRP A 156 0.25 14.28 14.64
CA TRP A 156 0.68 14.36 13.25
C TRP A 156 2.19 14.30 13.09
N LYS A 157 2.94 15.03 13.94
CA LYS A 157 4.40 14.98 13.91
C LYS A 157 4.93 13.60 14.28
N LEU A 158 4.36 12.97 15.31
CA LEU A 158 4.75 11.62 15.73
C LEU A 158 4.44 10.59 14.66
N GLN A 159 3.26 10.69 14.01
CA GLN A 159 2.72 9.64 13.17
C GLN A 159 3.07 9.82 11.67
N PHE A 160 3.36 11.05 11.23
CA PHE A 160 3.70 11.34 9.83
C PHE A 160 5.18 11.71 9.68
N ASP A 161 5.67 12.75 10.37
CA ASP A 161 7.04 13.24 10.17
C ASP A 161 8.08 12.22 10.68
N GLY A 162 7.92 11.75 11.90
CA GLY A 162 8.87 10.82 12.53
C GLY A 162 9.10 9.52 11.74
N PRO A 163 8.06 8.79 11.30
CA PRO A 163 8.22 7.64 10.43
C PRO A 163 8.91 7.95 9.11
N ARG A 164 8.54 9.04 8.44
CA ARG A 164 9.15 9.45 7.20
C ARG A 164 10.64 9.69 7.36
N GLU A 165 11.02 10.55 8.30
CA GLU A 165 12.42 10.90 8.59
C GLU A 165 13.27 9.65 8.92
N LEU A 166 12.73 8.74 9.74
CA LEU A 166 13.42 7.50 10.08
C LEU A 166 13.61 6.62 8.86
N LEU A 167 12.56 6.40 8.07
CA LEU A 167 12.63 5.57 6.87
C LEU A 167 13.59 6.14 5.84
N GLU A 168 13.54 7.45 5.55
CA GLU A 168 14.46 8.13 4.64
C GLU A 168 15.92 7.98 5.07
N LYS A 169 16.19 8.13 6.37
CA LYS A 169 17.53 7.90 6.94
C LYS A 169 18.01 6.47 6.73
N VAL A 170 17.11 5.50 6.86
CA VAL A 170 17.43 4.08 6.71
C VAL A 170 17.67 3.71 5.24
N VAL A 171 16.75 4.06 4.34
CA VAL A 171 16.82 3.64 2.94
C VAL A 171 17.62 4.60 2.05
N ARG A 172 17.96 5.78 2.55
CA ARG A 172 18.69 6.85 1.83
C ARG A 172 18.01 7.28 0.52
N ARG A 173 16.70 7.31 0.54
CA ARG A 173 15.82 7.72 -0.56
C ARG A 173 14.63 8.45 0.01
N SER A 174 13.97 9.30 -0.79
CA SER A 174 12.73 9.96 -0.40
C SER A 174 11.62 8.94 -0.12
N VAL A 175 10.83 9.22 0.92
CA VAL A 175 9.65 8.44 1.31
C VAL A 175 8.43 9.34 1.13
N GLU A 176 7.76 9.23 -0.02
CA GLU A 176 6.71 10.17 -0.46
C GLU A 176 5.31 9.55 -0.45
N HIS A 177 5.19 8.29 -0.02
CA HIS A 177 3.94 7.53 -0.04
C HIS A 177 3.56 7.07 1.36
N PHE A 178 2.27 7.10 1.65
CA PHE A 178 1.71 6.77 2.96
C PHE A 178 0.54 5.80 2.82
N ALA A 179 0.31 4.94 3.81
CA ALA A 179 -0.93 4.19 3.95
C ALA A 179 -1.55 4.43 5.33
N TYR A 180 -2.85 4.65 5.35
CA TYR A 180 -3.59 4.84 6.60
C TYR A 180 -3.84 3.50 7.28
N PRO A 181 -3.48 3.34 8.58
CA PRO A 181 -3.92 2.20 9.37
C PRO A 181 -5.44 2.03 9.31
N TYR A 182 -5.88 0.79 9.07
CA TYR A 182 -7.32 0.47 8.91
C TYR A 182 -8.01 1.19 7.74
N GLY A 183 -7.25 1.86 6.86
CA GLY A 183 -7.80 2.75 5.83
C GLY A 183 -8.49 3.99 6.39
N ALA A 184 -8.33 4.28 7.68
CA ALA A 184 -9.06 5.33 8.39
C ALA A 184 -8.35 6.68 8.27
N TRP A 185 -9.03 7.65 7.68
CA TRP A 185 -8.54 9.01 7.45
C TRP A 185 -9.63 10.06 7.68
N ALA A 186 -9.20 11.29 7.90
CA ALA A 186 -10.05 12.47 7.93
C ALA A 186 -9.48 13.57 7.02
N PRO A 187 -10.29 14.49 6.48
CA PRO A 187 -9.80 15.61 5.68
C PRO A 187 -8.76 16.48 6.41
N THR A 188 -8.79 16.50 7.73
CA THR A 188 -7.81 17.15 8.59
C THR A 188 -6.40 16.60 8.46
N ASP A 189 -6.23 15.36 7.99
CA ASP A 189 -4.93 14.74 7.79
C ASP A 189 -4.19 15.30 6.58
N PHE A 190 -4.92 15.73 5.53
CA PHE A 190 -4.31 16.10 4.25
C PHE A 190 -3.31 17.25 4.33
N PRO A 191 -3.57 18.37 5.05
CA PRO A 191 -2.57 19.42 5.22
C PRO A 191 -1.30 18.91 5.91
N HIS A 192 -1.43 18.04 6.90
CA HIS A 192 -0.31 17.48 7.66
C HIS A 192 0.51 16.48 6.85
N LEU A 193 -0.14 15.61 6.07
CA LEU A 193 0.55 14.72 5.12
C LEU A 193 1.34 15.52 4.09
N ARG A 194 0.73 16.58 3.54
CA ARG A 194 1.41 17.46 2.59
C ARG A 194 2.59 18.18 3.22
N ALA A 195 2.42 18.71 4.42
CA ALA A 195 3.49 19.40 5.17
C ALA A 195 4.64 18.45 5.51
N ALA A 196 4.33 17.21 5.88
CA ALA A 196 5.29 16.14 6.09
C ALA A 196 6.00 15.69 4.80
N GLY A 197 5.52 16.07 3.60
CA GLY A 197 6.14 15.77 2.31
C GLY A 197 5.62 14.50 1.63
N TYR A 198 4.53 13.91 2.12
CA TYR A 198 3.85 12.84 1.38
C TYR A 198 3.11 13.40 0.17
N ARG A 199 3.16 12.67 -0.93
CA ARG A 199 2.53 13.03 -2.21
C ARG A 199 1.33 12.17 -2.54
N THR A 200 1.27 10.96 -1.98
CA THR A 200 0.09 10.10 -2.07
C THR A 200 -0.20 9.43 -0.72
N ALA A 201 -1.48 9.14 -0.49
CA ALA A 201 -1.89 8.29 0.62
C ALA A 201 -2.96 7.29 0.19
N PHE A 202 -2.87 6.09 0.76
CA PHE A 202 -3.68 4.94 0.40
C PHE A 202 -4.58 4.52 1.55
N GLN A 203 -5.86 4.34 1.25
CA GLN A 203 -6.85 3.81 2.18
C GLN A 203 -7.11 2.30 1.94
N LEU A 204 -7.82 1.65 2.86
CA LEU A 204 -8.25 0.25 2.76
C LEU A 204 -9.77 0.10 2.76
N SER A 205 -10.50 1.19 2.79
CA SER A 205 -11.93 1.17 3.03
C SER A 205 -12.73 1.10 1.74
N ASP A 206 -14.01 0.79 1.89
CA ASP A 206 -15.02 0.96 0.85
C ASP A 206 -15.39 2.44 0.64
N GLN A 207 -14.75 3.35 1.36
CA GLN A 207 -14.97 4.77 1.19
C GLN A 207 -14.58 5.20 -0.22
N LYS A 208 -15.36 6.13 -0.74
CA LYS A 208 -15.09 6.71 -2.05
C LYS A 208 -13.81 7.54 -2.01
N LEU A 209 -13.18 7.65 -3.17
CA LEU A 209 -12.11 8.61 -3.39
C LEU A 209 -12.59 10.02 -3.05
N ASP A 210 -11.84 10.77 -2.26
CA ASP A 210 -12.13 12.18 -2.00
C ASP A 210 -11.80 13.00 -3.25
N ARG A 211 -12.80 13.69 -3.80
CA ARG A 211 -12.63 14.45 -5.05
C ARG A 211 -11.76 15.71 -4.88
N ALA A 212 -11.69 16.27 -3.67
CA ALA A 212 -10.86 17.44 -3.37
C ALA A 212 -9.39 17.06 -3.16
N ALA A 213 -9.15 15.84 -2.68
CA ALA A 213 -7.80 15.33 -2.38
C ALA A 213 -7.59 13.89 -2.89
N PRO A 214 -7.80 13.62 -4.19
CA PRO A 214 -7.84 12.23 -4.70
C PRO A 214 -6.51 11.51 -4.51
N ALA A 215 -5.37 12.17 -4.62
CA ALA A 215 -4.06 11.57 -4.38
C ALA A 215 -3.83 11.13 -2.92
N TYR A 216 -4.60 11.67 -1.97
CA TYR A 216 -4.52 11.30 -0.55
C TYR A 216 -5.56 10.28 -0.12
N THR A 217 -6.34 9.74 -1.03
CA THR A 217 -7.40 8.76 -0.72
C THR A 217 -7.46 7.62 -1.73
N LEU A 218 -6.32 7.25 -2.31
CA LEU A 218 -6.22 6.18 -3.28
C LEU A 218 -6.70 4.85 -2.67
N ARG A 219 -7.60 4.17 -3.37
CA ARG A 219 -8.25 2.96 -2.86
C ARG A 219 -7.34 1.74 -3.02
N ARG A 220 -7.41 0.83 -2.05
CA ARG A 220 -6.73 -0.46 -2.09
C ARG A 220 -7.72 -1.61 -1.91
N ILE A 221 -7.44 -2.71 -2.58
CA ILE A 221 -8.15 -3.98 -2.45
C ILE A 221 -7.42 -4.80 -1.39
N LEU A 222 -8.05 -5.03 -0.25
CA LEU A 222 -7.54 -5.96 0.74
C LEU A 222 -7.70 -7.39 0.21
N VAL A 223 -6.59 -8.05 -0.08
CA VAL A 223 -6.61 -9.34 -0.75
C VAL A 223 -7.08 -10.44 0.20
N ASP A 224 -8.14 -11.12 -0.20
CA ASP A 224 -8.65 -12.28 0.53
C ASP A 224 -7.77 -13.51 0.22
N SER A 225 -7.22 -14.10 1.26
CA SER A 225 -6.35 -15.27 1.13
C SER A 225 -7.10 -16.54 0.69
N THR A 226 -8.42 -16.51 0.67
CA THR A 226 -9.26 -17.62 0.20
C THR A 226 -9.66 -17.50 -1.27
N TRP A 227 -9.39 -16.36 -1.91
CA TRP A 227 -9.71 -16.17 -3.32
C TRP A 227 -8.95 -17.16 -4.20
N THR A 228 -9.70 -17.76 -5.12
CA THR A 228 -9.13 -18.43 -6.28
C THR A 228 -8.44 -17.43 -7.19
N GLY A 229 -7.63 -17.89 -8.14
CA GLY A 229 -7.02 -17.01 -9.13
C GLY A 229 -8.06 -16.24 -9.97
N GLU A 230 -9.17 -16.89 -10.30
CA GLU A 230 -10.26 -16.27 -11.06
C GLU A 230 -10.96 -15.17 -10.25
N GLU A 231 -11.20 -15.41 -8.97
CA GLU A 231 -11.78 -14.40 -8.07
C GLU A 231 -10.87 -13.19 -7.92
N LEU A 232 -9.56 -13.41 -7.74
CA LEU A 232 -8.59 -12.33 -7.70
C LEU A 232 -8.64 -11.48 -8.98
N LEU A 233 -8.59 -12.11 -10.16
CA LEU A 233 -8.65 -11.39 -11.45
C LEU A 233 -9.96 -10.61 -11.62
N ARG A 234 -11.07 -11.15 -11.17
CA ARG A 234 -12.36 -10.44 -11.20
C ARG A 234 -12.31 -9.16 -10.35
N GLN A 235 -11.74 -9.23 -9.16
CA GLN A 235 -11.59 -8.05 -8.27
C GLN A 235 -10.65 -7.01 -8.88
N VAL A 236 -9.52 -7.44 -9.42
CA VAL A 236 -8.54 -6.54 -10.03
C VAL A 236 -9.10 -5.85 -11.28
N ARG A 237 -9.81 -6.58 -12.13
CA ARG A 237 -10.48 -6.02 -13.32
C ARG A 237 -11.65 -5.11 -12.99
N GLY A 238 -12.37 -5.38 -11.91
CA GLY A 238 -13.49 -4.55 -11.45
C GLY A 238 -13.07 -3.24 -10.77
N ALA A 239 -11.77 -3.03 -10.54
CA ALA A 239 -11.22 -1.79 -9.98
C ALA A 239 -10.78 -0.79 -11.05
N LEU A 240 -10.80 -1.19 -12.34
CA LEU A 240 -10.45 -0.35 -13.51
C LEU A 240 -11.54 0.64 -13.88
#